data_5cbd6dc1b2359760f44a447dd565f5ce
#
_entry.id   5cbd6dc1b2359760f44a447dd565f5ce
#
_cell.length_a   1.000
_cell.length_b   1.000
_cell.length_c   1.000
_cell.angle_alpha   90.00
_cell.angle_beta   90.00
_cell.angle_gamma   90.00
#
_symmetry.space_group_name_H-M   'P 1'
#
loop_
_entity.id
_entity.type
_entity.pdbx_description
1 polymer ?
#
loop_
_entity_poly.entity_id
_entity_poly.type
_entity_poly.pdbx_seq_one_letter_code
_entity_poly.pdbx_strand_id
1 'polypeptide(L)'
;MPVSEHAPRVAIAEPNGDTQSRDSTEQFTEMAWIKFLGIEPLEATEGRAVIRLDPQPVHLNHNGTVNAAILYALAEVAGAGAVVAGMLELAAHSYTVVKRASIEYLAPARGAVTATGEIPAEVFMSARSSVELGEPAEVEVPVDVRDSTGTVTTHCVLVVAVRPRRDR
;
A
#
# COMPACT_ATOMS: atom_id res chain seq x y z
N MET A 1 -39.51 -18.31 14.55
CA MET A 1 -38.99 -18.11 13.22
C MET A 1 -37.47 -17.98 13.35
N PRO A 2 -36.67 -19.00 12.99
CA PRO A 2 -35.23 -18.90 12.99
C PRO A 2 -34.76 -18.27 11.67
N VAL A 3 -34.04 -17.16 11.74
CA VAL A 3 -33.37 -16.56 10.59
C VAL A 3 -31.98 -17.18 10.53
N SER A 4 -31.83 -18.19 9.66
CA SER A 4 -30.54 -18.72 9.24
C SER A 4 -30.15 -17.97 7.99
N GLU A 5 -29.20 -17.04 8.09
CA GLU A 5 -28.57 -16.45 6.93
C GLU A 5 -27.06 -16.63 7.02
N HIS A 6 -26.61 -17.66 6.32
CA HIS A 6 -25.20 -17.90 6.11
C HIS A 6 -24.68 -16.82 5.16
N ALA A 7 -23.82 -15.94 5.65
CA ALA A 7 -23.02 -15.08 4.79
C ALA A 7 -22.13 -15.94 3.88
N PRO A 8 -22.03 -15.66 2.58
CA PRO A 8 -21.17 -16.41 1.67
C PRO A 8 -19.71 -16.29 2.11
N ARG A 9 -19.05 -17.44 2.30
CA ARG A 9 -17.60 -17.50 2.49
C ARG A 9 -16.93 -16.99 1.23
N VAL A 10 -16.21 -15.87 1.32
CA VAL A 10 -15.33 -15.41 0.25
C VAL A 10 -14.20 -16.45 0.14
N ALA A 11 -14.16 -17.15 -1.01
CA ALA A 11 -13.06 -18.04 -1.31
C ALA A 11 -11.79 -17.19 -1.51
N ILE A 12 -10.77 -17.44 -0.69
CA ILE A 12 -9.44 -16.87 -0.90
C ILE A 12 -8.87 -17.62 -2.11
N ALA A 13 -8.66 -16.91 -3.22
CA ALA A 13 -8.03 -17.49 -4.40
C ALA A 13 -6.59 -17.89 -4.07
N GLU A 14 -6.22 -19.14 -4.40
CA GLU A 14 -4.85 -19.61 -4.33
C GLU A 14 -3.99 -18.82 -5.32
N PRO A 15 -2.73 -18.46 -4.98
CA PRO A 15 -1.86 -17.74 -5.89
C PRO A 15 -1.49 -18.63 -7.08
N ASN A 16 -1.92 -18.24 -8.28
CA ASN A 16 -1.55 -18.89 -9.53
C ASN A 16 -0.04 -18.75 -9.79
N GLY A 17 0.63 -19.89 -9.92
CA GLY A 17 2.04 -20.00 -10.15
C GLY A 17 2.46 -19.80 -11.62
N ASP A 18 2.23 -18.63 -12.19
CA ASP A 18 2.84 -18.22 -13.46
C ASP A 18 3.58 -16.90 -13.27
N THR A 19 4.88 -17.01 -12.96
CA THR A 19 5.78 -15.89 -12.74
C THR A 19 6.36 -15.42 -14.07
N GLN A 20 5.59 -14.73 -14.89
CA GLN A 20 6.14 -13.75 -15.83
C GLN A 20 6.29 -12.44 -15.07
N SER A 21 7.40 -11.73 -15.30
CA SER A 21 7.70 -10.42 -14.67
C SER A 21 6.61 -9.41 -15.03
N ARG A 22 5.54 -9.37 -14.23
CA ARG A 22 4.53 -8.33 -14.32
C ARG A 22 5.16 -7.06 -13.76
N ASP A 23 4.92 -5.95 -14.44
CA ASP A 23 5.28 -4.62 -13.94
C ASP A 23 4.73 -4.47 -12.51
N SER A 24 5.54 -3.93 -11.60
CA SER A 24 5.17 -3.71 -10.20
C SER A 24 3.84 -2.94 -10.07
N THR A 25 3.58 -2.04 -10.99
CA THR A 25 2.35 -1.25 -11.08
C THR A 25 1.13 -2.14 -11.36
N GLU A 26 1.26 -3.16 -12.22
CA GLU A 26 0.16 -4.09 -12.52
C GLU A 26 -0.25 -4.93 -11.32
N GLN A 27 0.69 -5.37 -10.48
CA GLN A 27 0.36 -6.18 -9.30
C GLN A 27 -0.49 -5.41 -8.28
N PHE A 28 -0.24 -4.10 -8.10
CA PHE A 28 -1.07 -3.27 -7.24
C PHE A 28 -2.47 -3.07 -7.82
N THR A 29 -2.59 -2.86 -9.14
CA THR A 29 -3.89 -2.67 -9.79
C THR A 29 -4.77 -3.91 -9.78
N GLU A 30 -4.19 -5.11 -9.65
CA GLU A 30 -4.95 -6.37 -9.61
C GLU A 30 -5.65 -6.62 -8.25
N MET A 31 -5.27 -5.95 -7.17
CA MET A 31 -5.92 -6.11 -5.86
C MET A 31 -7.35 -5.57 -5.90
N ALA A 32 -8.34 -6.43 -5.61
CA ALA A 32 -9.75 -6.11 -5.71
C ALA A 32 -10.18 -4.88 -4.90
N TRP A 33 -9.62 -4.68 -3.71
CA TRP A 33 -9.94 -3.54 -2.85
C TRP A 33 -9.35 -2.22 -3.39
N ILE A 34 -8.18 -2.24 -4.04
CA ILE A 34 -7.57 -1.09 -4.71
C ILE A 34 -8.46 -0.65 -5.88
N LYS A 35 -8.90 -1.62 -6.71
CA LYS A 35 -9.88 -1.38 -7.78
C LYS A 35 -11.19 -0.82 -7.25
N PHE A 36 -11.70 -1.40 -6.16
CA PHE A 36 -12.96 -0.96 -5.54
C PHE A 36 -12.89 0.49 -5.07
N LEU A 37 -11.77 0.91 -4.50
CA LEU A 37 -11.56 2.29 -4.08
C LEU A 37 -11.17 3.23 -5.24
N GLY A 38 -10.91 2.73 -6.45
CA GLY A 38 -10.46 3.55 -7.56
C GLY A 38 -9.08 4.16 -7.34
N ILE A 39 -8.23 3.48 -6.58
CA ILE A 39 -6.85 3.90 -6.32
C ILE A 39 -6.00 3.60 -7.56
N GLU A 40 -5.23 4.58 -7.99
CA GLU A 40 -4.40 4.53 -9.19
C GLU A 40 -2.91 4.65 -8.81
N PRO A 41 -2.09 3.61 -9.04
CA PRO A 41 -0.64 3.71 -8.94
C PRO A 41 -0.10 4.51 -10.11
N LEU A 42 0.60 5.61 -9.83
CA LEU A 42 1.26 6.43 -10.86
C LEU A 42 2.72 6.05 -11.05
N GLU A 43 3.38 5.62 -9.97
CA GLU A 43 4.78 5.22 -9.96
C GLU A 43 4.97 4.13 -8.90
N ALA A 44 5.78 3.10 -9.22
CA ALA A 44 6.20 2.08 -8.27
C ALA A 44 7.59 1.57 -8.67
N THR A 45 8.60 2.11 -8.02
CA THR A 45 10.02 1.82 -8.27
C THR A 45 10.74 1.45 -6.98
N GLU A 46 12.01 1.09 -7.07
CA GLU A 46 12.85 0.77 -5.91
C GLU A 46 12.91 1.95 -4.93
N GLY A 47 12.32 1.76 -3.76
CA GLY A 47 12.32 2.77 -2.70
C GLY A 47 11.30 3.90 -2.86
N ARG A 48 10.47 3.90 -3.94
CA ARG A 48 9.51 4.98 -4.16
C ARG A 48 8.21 4.45 -4.76
N ALA A 49 7.08 4.97 -4.24
CA ALA A 49 5.76 4.78 -4.87
C ALA A 49 4.91 6.05 -4.78
N VAL A 50 4.18 6.33 -5.84
CA VAL A 50 3.25 7.45 -5.95
C VAL A 50 1.87 6.90 -6.31
N ILE A 51 0.89 7.18 -5.47
CA ILE A 51 -0.47 6.64 -5.57
C ILE A 51 -1.47 7.80 -5.60
N ARG A 52 -2.44 7.74 -6.49
CA ARG A 52 -3.46 8.79 -6.66
C ARG A 52 -4.87 8.26 -6.41
N LEU A 53 -5.75 9.14 -5.95
CA LEU A 53 -7.19 8.94 -5.93
C LEU A 53 -7.91 10.21 -6.36
N ASP A 54 -8.84 10.08 -7.31
CA ASP A 54 -9.83 11.10 -7.62
C ASP A 54 -11.12 10.78 -6.82
N PRO A 55 -11.39 11.50 -5.71
CA PRO A 55 -12.41 11.09 -4.76
C PRO A 55 -13.82 11.21 -5.34
N GLN A 56 -14.61 10.15 -5.16
CA GLN A 56 -16.02 10.06 -5.42
C GLN A 56 -16.82 10.31 -4.11
N PRO A 57 -18.12 10.56 -4.15
CA PRO A 57 -18.95 10.79 -2.95
C PRO A 57 -18.77 9.73 -1.85
N VAL A 58 -18.53 8.46 -2.22
CA VAL A 58 -18.29 7.34 -1.29
C VAL A 58 -16.99 7.49 -0.49
N HIS A 59 -16.04 8.29 -0.97
CA HIS A 59 -14.75 8.55 -0.31
C HIS A 59 -14.81 9.72 0.65
N LEU A 60 -15.92 10.48 0.68
CA LEU A 60 -16.04 11.69 1.47
C LEU A 60 -16.65 11.42 2.84
N ASN A 61 -16.23 12.21 3.81
CA ASN A 61 -16.85 12.26 5.13
C ASN A 61 -18.03 13.24 5.15
N HIS A 62 -18.70 13.37 6.30
CA HIS A 62 -19.83 14.27 6.51
C HIS A 62 -19.52 15.77 6.31
N ASN A 63 -18.24 16.16 6.28
CA ASN A 63 -17.79 17.52 6.01
C ASN A 63 -17.47 17.78 4.52
N GLY A 64 -17.69 16.78 3.65
CA GLY A 64 -17.38 16.87 2.21
C GLY A 64 -15.88 16.87 1.90
N THR A 65 -15.04 16.40 2.83
CA THR A 65 -13.60 16.19 2.62
C THR A 65 -13.28 14.71 2.56
N VAL A 66 -12.12 14.35 2.00
CA VAL A 66 -11.70 12.94 1.91
C VAL A 66 -11.65 12.33 3.31
N ASN A 67 -12.27 11.15 3.46
CA ASN A 67 -12.34 10.45 4.74
C ASN A 67 -10.94 10.03 5.22
N ALA A 68 -10.69 10.14 6.52
CA ALA A 68 -9.43 9.78 7.14
C ALA A 68 -9.00 8.32 6.83
N ALA A 69 -9.94 7.37 6.81
CA ALA A 69 -9.65 5.99 6.47
C ALA A 69 -9.17 5.83 5.00
N ILE A 70 -9.69 6.65 4.10
CA ILE A 70 -9.25 6.67 2.69
C ILE A 70 -7.84 7.26 2.57
N LEU A 71 -7.55 8.34 3.30
CA LEU A 71 -6.20 8.92 3.35
C LEU A 71 -5.19 7.93 3.91
N TYR A 72 -5.56 7.16 4.94
CA TYR A 72 -4.73 6.08 5.46
C TYR A 72 -4.53 4.96 4.42
N ALA A 73 -5.58 4.54 3.72
CA ALA A 73 -5.47 3.51 2.68
C ALA A 73 -4.48 3.90 1.58
N LEU A 74 -4.52 5.18 1.14
CA LEU A 74 -3.54 5.71 0.18
C LEU A 74 -2.12 5.71 0.74
N ALA A 75 -1.95 6.14 1.99
CA ALA A 75 -0.65 6.16 2.64
C ALA A 75 -0.08 4.73 2.79
N GLU A 76 -0.92 3.76 3.14
CA GLU A 76 -0.53 2.35 3.27
C GLU A 76 -0.08 1.76 1.93
N VAL A 77 -0.84 2.00 0.85
CA VAL A 77 -0.46 1.52 -0.50
C VAL A 77 0.84 2.17 -0.97
N ALA A 78 1.01 3.48 -0.77
CA ALA A 78 2.24 4.17 -1.15
C ALA A 78 3.46 3.68 -0.37
N GLY A 79 3.33 3.56 0.96
CA GLY A 79 4.44 3.12 1.80
C GLY A 79 4.82 1.65 1.59
N ALA A 80 3.84 0.75 1.50
CA ALA A 80 4.10 -0.65 1.16
C ALA A 80 4.66 -0.78 -0.26
N GLY A 81 4.13 0.01 -1.20
CA GLY A 81 4.57 0.05 -2.60
C GLY A 81 6.03 0.43 -2.75
N ALA A 82 6.52 1.42 -2.00
CA ALA A 82 7.91 1.82 -2.01
C ALA A 82 8.89 0.69 -1.62
N VAL A 83 8.44 -0.24 -0.78
CA VAL A 83 9.26 -1.40 -0.38
C VAL A 83 9.09 -2.57 -1.36
N VAL A 84 7.84 -2.86 -1.77
CA VAL A 84 7.52 -4.07 -2.55
C VAL A 84 7.99 -3.95 -4.00
N ALA A 85 7.90 -2.77 -4.61
CA ALA A 85 8.12 -2.60 -6.06
C ALA A 85 9.47 -3.14 -6.55
N GLY A 86 10.53 -2.95 -5.78
CA GLY A 86 11.86 -3.44 -6.12
C GLY A 86 12.21 -4.80 -5.52
N MET A 87 11.23 -5.55 -4.98
CA MET A 87 11.44 -6.87 -4.35
C MET A 87 10.47 -7.94 -4.88
N LEU A 88 9.84 -7.70 -6.03
CA LEU A 88 8.80 -8.60 -6.56
C LEU A 88 9.31 -10.00 -6.85
N GLU A 89 10.55 -10.13 -7.34
CA GLU A 89 11.18 -11.42 -7.59
C GLU A 89 11.42 -12.23 -6.32
N LEU A 90 11.43 -11.58 -5.14
CA LEU A 90 11.56 -12.24 -3.83
C LEU A 90 10.21 -12.70 -3.25
N ALA A 91 9.08 -12.34 -3.90
CA ALA A 91 7.74 -12.64 -3.42
C ALA A 91 7.43 -14.15 -3.32
N ALA A 92 8.13 -14.98 -4.08
CA ALA A 92 8.03 -16.44 -3.98
C ALA A 92 8.47 -16.96 -2.60
N HIS A 93 9.47 -16.31 -1.99
CA HIS A 93 10.11 -16.75 -0.74
C HIS A 93 9.87 -15.81 0.44
N SER A 94 9.22 -14.69 0.22
CA SER A 94 8.90 -13.69 1.24
C SER A 94 7.45 -13.21 1.16
N TYR A 95 7.01 -12.50 2.18
CA TYR A 95 5.76 -11.75 2.19
C TYR A 95 5.95 -10.42 2.91
N THR A 96 5.15 -9.45 2.54
CA THR A 96 5.22 -8.09 3.09
C THR A 96 3.94 -7.77 3.85
N VAL A 97 4.09 -7.12 4.99
CA VAL A 97 2.98 -6.63 5.82
C VAL A 97 3.32 -5.27 6.41
N VAL A 98 2.32 -4.42 6.57
CA VAL A 98 2.46 -3.24 7.42
C VAL A 98 2.34 -3.68 8.87
N LYS A 99 3.42 -3.50 9.64
CA LYS A 99 3.50 -3.88 11.05
C LYS A 99 2.95 -2.80 11.98
N ARG A 100 3.20 -1.54 11.63
CA ARG A 100 2.81 -0.37 12.43
C ARG A 100 2.63 0.84 11.52
N ALA A 101 1.72 1.71 11.92
CA ALA A 101 1.55 3.03 11.32
C ALA A 101 1.42 4.09 12.42
N SER A 102 2.03 5.26 12.19
CA SER A 102 1.75 6.50 12.91
C SER A 102 1.25 7.50 11.89
N ILE A 103 0.09 8.12 12.13
CA ILE A 103 -0.55 9.01 11.17
C ILE A 103 -1.01 10.30 11.83
N GLU A 104 -0.77 11.41 11.16
CA GLU A 104 -1.22 12.74 11.53
C GLU A 104 -2.05 13.34 10.39
N TYR A 105 -3.26 13.80 10.71
CA TYR A 105 -4.13 14.51 9.78
C TYR A 105 -3.95 16.01 10.00
N LEU A 106 -3.26 16.67 9.08
CA LEU A 106 -2.78 18.06 9.24
C LEU A 106 -3.79 19.09 8.71
N ALA A 107 -4.55 18.71 7.65
CA ALA A 107 -5.54 19.58 7.03
C ALA A 107 -6.66 18.77 6.36
N PRO A 108 -7.85 19.37 6.15
CA PRO A 108 -8.91 18.74 5.36
C PRO A 108 -8.48 18.56 3.90
N ALA A 109 -8.45 17.33 3.39
CA ALA A 109 -8.11 17.02 2.00
C ALA A 109 -9.29 17.26 1.06
N ARG A 110 -9.09 17.98 -0.05
CA ARG A 110 -10.12 18.30 -1.06
C ARG A 110 -9.62 18.01 -2.47
N GLY A 111 -10.55 17.58 -3.33
CA GLY A 111 -10.22 17.18 -4.70
C GLY A 111 -9.32 15.96 -4.77
N ALA A 112 -8.61 15.79 -5.88
CA ALA A 112 -7.69 14.68 -6.04
C ALA A 112 -6.60 14.69 -4.98
N VAL A 113 -6.27 13.51 -4.46
CA VAL A 113 -5.22 13.31 -3.46
C VAL A 113 -4.13 12.38 -4.00
N THR A 114 -2.89 12.68 -3.65
CA THR A 114 -1.72 11.90 -4.06
C THR A 114 -0.87 11.57 -2.84
N ALA A 115 -0.63 10.28 -2.61
CA ALA A 115 0.28 9.80 -1.58
C ALA A 115 1.63 9.45 -2.20
N THR A 116 2.71 9.88 -1.56
CA THR A 116 4.09 9.55 -1.97
C THR A 116 4.81 8.92 -0.78
N GLY A 117 5.24 7.66 -0.95
CA GLY A 117 6.16 6.97 -0.05
C GLY A 117 7.54 6.93 -0.67
N GLU A 118 8.57 7.31 0.10
CA GLU A 118 9.94 7.32 -0.39
C GLU A 118 10.92 6.99 0.74
N ILE A 119 11.89 6.14 0.44
CA ILE A 119 12.98 5.76 1.34
C ILE A 119 14.33 5.95 0.65
N PRO A 120 15.40 6.28 1.40
CA PRO A 120 16.75 6.38 0.85
C PRO A 120 17.19 5.07 0.17
N ALA A 121 17.93 5.20 -0.92
CA ALA A 121 18.39 4.04 -1.69
C ALA A 121 19.21 3.04 -0.85
N GLU A 122 20.04 3.54 0.05
CA GLU A 122 20.84 2.71 0.96
C GLU A 122 19.98 1.90 1.94
N VAL A 123 18.86 2.47 2.41
CA VAL A 123 17.89 1.76 3.28
C VAL A 123 17.19 0.66 2.50
N PHE A 124 16.74 0.97 1.27
CA PHE A 124 16.14 0.00 0.39
C PHE A 124 17.09 -1.17 0.09
N MET A 125 18.33 -0.87 -0.35
CA MET A 125 19.32 -1.88 -0.68
C MET A 125 19.70 -2.76 0.51
N SER A 126 19.82 -2.18 1.71
CA SER A 126 20.07 -2.94 2.94
C SER A 126 18.95 -3.91 3.25
N ALA A 127 17.69 -3.45 3.16
CA ALA A 127 16.53 -4.29 3.38
C ALA A 127 16.43 -5.42 2.34
N ARG A 128 16.64 -5.11 1.07
CA ARG A 128 16.67 -6.08 -0.02
C ARG A 128 17.73 -7.17 0.22
N SER A 129 18.96 -6.79 0.54
CA SER A 129 20.05 -7.74 0.81
C SER A 129 19.70 -8.69 1.97
N SER A 130 19.07 -8.21 3.05
CA SER A 130 18.61 -9.08 4.13
C SER A 130 17.58 -10.10 3.64
N VAL A 131 16.62 -9.65 2.83
CA VAL A 131 15.57 -10.55 2.30
C VAL A 131 16.15 -11.58 1.32
N GLU A 132 17.12 -11.22 0.49
CA GLU A 132 17.85 -12.14 -0.41
C GLU A 132 18.59 -13.24 0.38
N LEU A 133 19.08 -12.92 1.57
CA LEU A 133 19.70 -13.90 2.50
C LEU A 133 18.68 -14.74 3.30
N GLY A 134 17.37 -14.53 3.07
CA GLY A 134 16.31 -15.21 3.83
C GLY A 134 16.09 -14.64 5.24
N GLU A 135 16.63 -13.45 5.52
CA GLU A 135 16.48 -12.76 6.80
C GLU A 135 15.29 -11.78 6.77
N PRO A 136 14.63 -11.52 7.91
CA PRO A 136 13.58 -10.53 7.98
C PRO A 136 14.15 -9.12 7.88
N ALA A 137 13.42 -8.22 7.21
CA ALA A 137 13.72 -6.79 7.18
C ALA A 137 12.53 -5.97 7.69
N GLU A 138 12.81 -4.82 8.29
CA GLU A 138 11.81 -3.81 8.68
C GLU A 138 12.30 -2.45 8.19
N VAL A 139 11.41 -1.73 7.48
CA VAL A 139 11.72 -0.44 6.88
C VAL A 139 10.71 0.59 7.37
N GLU A 140 11.20 1.71 7.89
CA GLU A 140 10.36 2.88 8.16
C GLU A 140 10.20 3.68 6.88
N VAL A 141 8.95 3.90 6.47
CA VAL A 141 8.60 4.60 5.24
C VAL A 141 7.79 5.84 5.59
N PRO A 142 8.35 7.03 5.46
CA PRO A 142 7.58 8.26 5.53
C PRO A 142 6.71 8.40 4.27
N VAL A 143 5.47 8.86 4.48
CA VAL A 143 4.49 9.07 3.41
C VAL A 143 3.79 10.40 3.63
N ASP A 144 3.81 11.25 2.61
CA ASP A 144 3.00 12.46 2.55
C ASP A 144 1.80 12.25 1.63
N VAL A 145 0.62 12.65 2.09
CA VAL A 145 -0.58 12.75 1.25
C VAL A 145 -0.85 14.23 0.98
N ARG A 146 -0.89 14.59 -0.29
CA ARG A 146 -1.17 15.97 -0.76
C ARG A 146 -2.49 16.02 -1.47
N ASP A 147 -3.22 17.10 -1.29
CA ASP A 147 -4.45 17.37 -2.04
C ASP A 147 -4.17 18.08 -3.39
N SER A 148 -5.24 18.39 -4.13
CA SER A 148 -5.15 19.04 -5.45
C SER A 148 -4.53 20.44 -5.43
N THR A 149 -4.36 21.05 -4.26
CA THR A 149 -3.67 22.36 -4.10
C THR A 149 -2.17 22.19 -3.81
N GLY A 150 -1.70 20.95 -3.62
CA GLY A 150 -0.33 20.62 -3.20
C GLY A 150 -0.11 20.71 -1.70
N THR A 151 -1.16 20.99 -0.91
CA THR A 151 -1.08 21.03 0.56
C THR A 151 -0.88 19.62 1.11
N VAL A 152 0.09 19.42 2.01
CA VAL A 152 0.22 18.18 2.79
C VAL A 152 -0.95 18.13 3.77
N THR A 153 -1.87 17.19 3.54
CA THR A 153 -3.06 17.01 4.36
C THR A 153 -2.89 15.91 5.39
N THR A 154 -1.97 14.99 5.11
CA THR A 154 -1.70 13.85 5.99
C THR A 154 -0.22 13.49 5.92
N HIS A 155 0.38 13.26 7.08
CA HIS A 155 1.70 12.66 7.21
C HIS A 155 1.56 11.30 7.90
N CYS A 156 2.21 10.28 7.34
CA CYS A 156 2.19 8.93 7.88
C CYS A 156 3.61 8.35 7.90
N VAL A 157 3.97 7.65 8.96
CA VAL A 157 5.19 6.82 9.01
C VAL A 157 4.76 5.38 9.19
N LEU A 158 5.08 4.54 8.22
CA LEU A 158 4.79 3.11 8.23
C LEU A 158 6.03 2.33 8.61
N VAL A 159 5.87 1.27 9.39
CA VAL A 159 6.88 0.22 9.50
C VAL A 159 6.42 -0.94 8.62
N VAL A 160 7.08 -1.11 7.50
CA VAL A 160 6.83 -2.20 6.55
C VAL A 160 7.80 -3.33 6.87
N ALA A 161 7.25 -4.52 7.12
CA ALA A 161 8.04 -5.71 7.45
C ALA A 161 7.99 -6.69 6.29
N VAL A 162 9.16 -7.11 5.82
CA VAL A 162 9.33 -8.21 4.87
C VAL A 162 9.80 -9.43 5.64
N ARG A 163 9.11 -10.55 5.50
CA ARG A 163 9.35 -11.77 6.26
C ARG A 163 9.57 -12.95 5.31
N PRO A 164 10.53 -13.86 5.59
CA PRO A 164 10.65 -15.08 4.83
C PRO A 164 9.40 -15.96 5.00
N ARG A 165 8.98 -16.61 3.90
CA ARG A 165 7.95 -17.67 3.98
C ARG A 165 8.58 -18.88 4.65
N ARG A 166 7.86 -19.46 5.60
CA ARG A 166 8.23 -20.76 6.18
C ARG A 166 7.70 -21.83 5.25
N ASP A 167 8.55 -22.77 4.87
CA ASP A 167 8.11 -23.99 4.19
C ASP A 167 7.08 -24.69 5.10
N ARG A 168 5.92 -25.00 4.54
CA ARG A 168 4.86 -25.74 5.22
C ARG A 168 5.09 -27.23 5.06
#